data_31bc69f2aa89d01c8cc938f03069d53e
#
_entry.id   31bc69f2aa89d01c8cc938f03069d53e
#
_cell.length_a   1.000
_cell.length_b   1.000
_cell.length_c   1.000
_cell.angle_alpha   90.00
_cell.angle_beta   90.00
_cell.angle_gamma   90.00
#
_symmetry.space_group_name_H-M   'P 1'
#
loop_
_entity.id
_entity.type
_entity.pdbx_description
1 polymer ?
#
loop_
_entity_poly.entity_id
_entity_poly.type
_entity_poly.pdbx_seq_one_letter_code
_entity_poly.pdbx_strand_id
1 'polypeptide(L)'
;DAYDELEIENVGYFRKVNCLLPFFGYEDNLSIHPIEKCQIEELVSIAKELLKEHHAINSSILSYKEILEVYKDDKKKTKEIQEKIAALWANFAEIASKKLPTTSGFFFGYTEYKEWYVNDLTEIVNVFEEILNSTDFDIDQIFMYCWW
;
A
#
# COMPACT_ATOMS: atom_id res chain seq x y z
N ASP A 1 13.60 30.45 -20.40
CA ASP A 1 14.12 29.15 -20.03
C ASP A 1 13.03 28.08 -20.28
N ALA A 2 13.44 26.96 -20.85
CA ALA A 2 12.51 25.87 -21.16
C ALA A 2 11.77 25.35 -19.92
N TYR A 3 12.37 25.46 -18.74
CA TYR A 3 11.72 25.06 -17.50
C TYR A 3 10.63 26.01 -17.02
N ASP A 4 10.70 27.27 -17.41
CA ASP A 4 9.70 28.28 -17.04
C ASP A 4 8.39 28.10 -17.82
N GLU A 5 8.44 27.35 -18.93
CA GLU A 5 7.28 27.04 -19.75
C GLU A 5 6.56 25.75 -19.34
N LEU A 6 7.14 24.96 -18.40
CA LEU A 6 6.55 23.72 -17.91
C LEU A 6 5.62 24.01 -16.75
N GLU A 7 4.36 23.64 -16.90
CA GLU A 7 3.44 23.56 -15.77
C GLU A 7 3.66 22.26 -15.02
N ILE A 8 4.09 22.36 -13.77
CA ILE A 8 4.25 21.23 -12.87
C ILE A 8 3.15 21.29 -11.82
N GLU A 9 2.29 20.28 -11.82
CA GLU A 9 1.18 20.17 -10.90
C GLU A 9 1.36 18.94 -10.00
N ASN A 10 1.05 19.09 -8.72
CA ASN A 10 1.03 17.98 -7.78
C ASN A 10 -0.32 17.26 -7.90
N VAL A 11 -0.31 16.05 -8.47
CA VAL A 11 -1.53 15.26 -8.69
C VAL A 11 -1.76 14.19 -7.63
N GLY A 12 -0.82 14.00 -6.72
CA GLY A 12 -0.95 13.05 -5.63
C GLY A 12 0.20 13.16 -4.64
N TYR A 13 -0.08 12.80 -3.39
CA TYR A 13 0.90 12.81 -2.32
C TYR A 13 0.73 11.57 -1.44
N PHE A 14 1.87 10.93 -1.15
CA PHE A 14 1.91 9.79 -0.25
C PHE A 14 2.96 10.04 0.83
N ARG A 15 2.60 9.72 2.07
CA ARG A 15 3.53 9.80 3.18
C ARG A 15 3.88 8.41 3.66
N LYS A 16 5.15 8.04 3.50
CA LYS A 16 5.70 6.76 3.99
C LYS A 16 4.96 5.52 3.50
N VAL A 17 4.45 5.56 2.27
CA VAL A 17 3.86 4.39 1.64
C VAL A 17 4.98 3.55 1.06
N ASN A 18 5.44 2.63 1.85
CA ASN A 18 6.67 1.89 1.67
C ASN A 18 6.74 1.07 0.38
N CYS A 19 5.64 0.42 0.00
CA CYS A 19 5.62 -0.47 -1.16
C CYS A 19 5.74 0.24 -2.51
N LEU A 20 5.56 1.55 -2.57
CA LEU A 20 5.70 2.31 -3.81
C LEU A 20 7.15 2.35 -4.32
N LEU A 21 8.11 2.39 -3.40
CA LEU A 21 9.53 2.52 -3.75
C LEU A 21 10.03 1.30 -4.52
N PRO A 22 9.89 0.07 -4.01
CA PRO A 22 10.34 -1.10 -4.75
C PRO A 22 9.49 -1.36 -6.00
N PHE A 23 8.21 -1.03 -5.99
CA PHE A 23 7.35 -1.23 -7.17
C PHE A 23 7.83 -0.40 -8.36
N PHE A 24 8.11 0.89 -8.16
CA PHE A 24 8.59 1.77 -9.23
C PHE A 24 10.10 1.70 -9.45
N GLY A 25 10.82 0.86 -8.70
CA GLY A 25 12.28 0.74 -8.82
C GLY A 25 13.03 2.00 -8.40
N TYR A 26 12.49 2.76 -7.46
CA TYR A 26 13.07 4.01 -7.00
C TYR A 26 14.21 3.74 -6.03
N GLU A 27 15.42 4.11 -6.41
CA GLU A 27 16.62 3.84 -5.63
C GLU A 27 17.24 5.11 -5.01
N ASP A 28 17.09 6.23 -5.69
CA ASP A 28 17.76 7.48 -5.32
C ASP A 28 16.82 8.49 -4.66
N ASN A 29 17.21 8.95 -3.48
CA ASN A 29 16.52 10.03 -2.80
C ASN A 29 16.64 11.35 -3.59
N LEU A 30 15.59 12.17 -3.60
CA LEU A 30 15.54 13.49 -4.24
C LEU A 30 15.64 13.48 -5.78
N SER A 31 15.58 12.33 -6.42
CA SER A 31 15.54 12.26 -7.87
C SER A 31 14.11 12.23 -8.39
N ILE A 32 13.92 12.66 -9.64
CA ILE A 32 12.64 12.61 -10.33
C ILE A 32 12.60 11.34 -11.15
N HIS A 33 11.54 10.55 -10.98
CA HIS A 33 11.41 9.24 -11.61
C HIS A 33 10.13 9.22 -12.47
N PRO A 34 10.23 9.05 -13.80
CA PRO A 34 9.05 8.99 -14.65
C PRO A 34 8.24 7.71 -14.40
N ILE A 35 6.93 7.84 -14.41
CA ILE A 35 6.00 6.73 -14.21
C ILE A 35 5.14 6.58 -15.45
N GLU A 36 5.10 5.38 -16.02
CA GLU A 36 4.29 5.05 -17.18
C GLU A 36 2.85 4.72 -16.78
N LYS A 37 1.91 5.01 -17.67
CA LYS A 37 0.50 4.66 -17.46
C LYS A 37 0.30 3.18 -17.14
N CYS A 38 0.97 2.30 -17.88
CA CYS A 38 0.86 0.85 -17.66
C CYS A 38 1.34 0.42 -16.27
N GLN A 39 2.34 1.09 -15.71
CA GLN A 39 2.81 0.84 -14.34
C GLN A 39 1.74 1.23 -13.31
N ILE A 40 1.07 2.36 -13.53
CA ILE A 40 -0.01 2.82 -12.64
C ILE A 40 -1.19 1.84 -12.71
N GLU A 41 -1.58 1.42 -13.91
CA GLU A 41 -2.66 0.44 -14.09
C GLU A 41 -2.35 -0.89 -13.41
N GLU A 42 -1.12 -1.38 -13.54
CA GLU A 42 -0.67 -2.60 -12.88
C GLU A 42 -0.71 -2.45 -11.36
N LEU A 43 -0.19 -1.35 -10.83
CA LEU A 43 -0.19 -1.09 -9.39
C LEU A 43 -1.61 -1.07 -8.82
N VAL A 44 -2.53 -0.37 -9.47
CA VAL A 44 -3.93 -0.31 -9.05
C VAL A 44 -4.57 -1.70 -9.06
N SER A 45 -4.30 -2.49 -10.10
CA SER A 45 -4.81 -3.85 -10.22
C SER A 45 -4.31 -4.73 -9.07
N ILE A 46 -3.01 -4.68 -8.78
CA ILE A 46 -2.41 -5.45 -7.66
C ILE A 46 -3.01 -5.00 -6.33
N ALA A 47 -3.10 -3.69 -6.10
CA ALA A 47 -3.66 -3.15 -4.86
C ALA A 47 -5.11 -3.58 -4.64
N LYS A 48 -5.93 -3.56 -5.67
CA LYS A 48 -7.32 -4.03 -5.61
C LYS A 48 -7.41 -5.52 -5.30
N GLU A 49 -6.55 -6.31 -5.92
CA GLU A 49 -6.48 -7.76 -5.66
C GLU A 49 -6.14 -8.03 -4.20
N LEU A 50 -5.14 -7.34 -3.65
CA LEU A 50 -4.74 -7.49 -2.25
C LEU A 50 -5.82 -6.98 -1.29
N LEU A 51 -6.53 -5.91 -1.62
CA LEU A 51 -7.67 -5.45 -0.83
C LEU A 51 -8.79 -6.49 -0.80
N LYS A 52 -9.02 -7.18 -1.90
CA LYS A 52 -9.99 -8.27 -1.97
C LYS A 52 -9.59 -9.45 -1.07
N GLU A 53 -8.30 -9.82 -1.08
CA GLU A 53 -7.77 -10.85 -0.18
C GLU A 53 -7.94 -10.45 1.28
N HIS A 54 -7.65 -9.20 1.63
CA HIS A 54 -7.88 -8.69 2.98
C HIS A 54 -9.36 -8.73 3.35
N HIS A 55 -10.24 -8.31 2.44
CA HIS A 55 -11.68 -8.32 2.69
C HIS A 55 -12.17 -9.73 3.02
N ALA A 56 -11.64 -10.75 2.37
CA ALA A 56 -12.02 -12.15 2.61
C ALA A 56 -11.67 -12.62 4.03
N ILE A 57 -10.61 -12.12 4.64
CA ILE A 57 -10.21 -12.49 6.02
C ILE A 57 -10.72 -11.52 7.09
N ASN A 58 -11.11 -10.31 6.70
CA ASN A 58 -11.40 -9.23 7.65
C ASN A 58 -12.57 -9.56 8.58
N SER A 59 -13.64 -10.17 8.06
CA SER A 59 -14.78 -10.56 8.89
C SER A 59 -14.39 -11.57 9.96
N SER A 60 -13.51 -12.51 9.62
CA SER A 60 -12.98 -13.49 10.58
C SER A 60 -12.13 -12.83 11.64
N ILE A 61 -11.26 -11.89 11.25
CA ILE A 61 -10.43 -11.13 12.19
C ILE A 61 -11.31 -10.34 13.16
N LEU A 62 -12.32 -9.65 12.66
CA LEU A 62 -13.26 -8.88 13.49
C LEU A 62 -14.02 -9.78 14.46
N SER A 63 -14.48 -10.95 14.01
CA SER A 63 -15.17 -11.93 14.86
C SER A 63 -14.25 -12.42 15.97
N TYR A 64 -13.00 -12.74 15.67
CA TYR A 64 -12.04 -13.15 16.70
C TYR A 64 -11.74 -12.04 17.68
N LYS A 65 -11.67 -10.78 17.25
CA LYS A 65 -11.48 -9.63 18.15
C LYS A 65 -12.64 -9.47 19.12
N GLU A 66 -13.88 -9.70 18.67
CA GLU A 66 -15.07 -9.70 19.54
C GLU A 66 -14.99 -10.81 20.58
N ILE A 67 -14.58 -12.01 20.17
CA ILE A 67 -14.40 -13.16 21.08
C ILE A 67 -13.30 -12.88 22.11
N LEU A 68 -12.19 -12.23 21.69
CA LEU A 68 -11.14 -11.82 22.62
C LEU A 68 -11.67 -10.95 23.76
N GLU A 69 -12.59 -10.03 23.47
CA GLU A 69 -13.16 -9.17 24.50
C GLU A 69 -13.94 -9.98 25.54
N VAL A 70 -14.63 -11.02 25.09
CA VAL A 70 -15.37 -11.93 26.00
C VAL A 70 -14.41 -12.74 26.89
N TYR A 71 -13.29 -13.19 26.35
CA TYR A 71 -12.34 -14.08 27.05
C TYR A 71 -11.07 -13.36 27.55
N LYS A 72 -11.12 -12.04 27.69
CA LYS A 72 -9.94 -11.24 28.06
C LYS A 72 -9.27 -11.66 29.37
N ASP A 73 -10.02 -12.25 30.30
CA ASP A 73 -9.51 -12.72 31.58
C ASP A 73 -9.02 -14.19 31.56
N ASP A 74 -9.25 -14.90 30.44
CA ASP A 74 -8.79 -16.26 30.22
C ASP A 74 -7.53 -16.26 29.34
N LYS A 75 -6.36 -16.41 29.96
CA LYS A 75 -5.07 -16.33 29.25
C LYS A 75 -4.93 -17.40 28.16
N LYS A 76 -5.41 -18.62 28.40
CA LYS A 76 -5.30 -19.72 27.45
C LYS A 76 -6.16 -19.46 26.22
N LYS A 77 -7.41 -19.07 26.42
CA LYS A 77 -8.34 -18.74 25.33
C LYS A 77 -7.84 -17.53 24.52
N THR A 78 -7.38 -16.50 25.19
CA THR A 78 -6.81 -15.32 24.57
C THR A 78 -5.65 -15.67 23.64
N LYS A 79 -4.73 -16.51 24.12
CA LYS A 79 -3.58 -16.95 23.34
C LYS A 79 -4.01 -17.73 22.10
N GLU A 80 -4.95 -18.67 22.24
CA GLU A 80 -5.46 -19.46 21.11
C GLU A 80 -6.09 -18.59 20.03
N ILE A 81 -6.88 -17.59 20.44
CA ILE A 81 -7.54 -16.67 19.51
C ILE A 81 -6.53 -15.75 18.83
N GLN A 82 -5.56 -15.22 19.58
CA GLN A 82 -4.50 -14.38 19.02
C GLN A 82 -3.66 -15.14 17.98
N GLU A 83 -3.41 -16.42 18.20
CA GLU A 83 -2.72 -17.27 17.22
C GLU A 83 -3.52 -17.46 15.94
N LYS A 84 -4.85 -17.56 16.03
CA LYS A 84 -5.73 -17.65 14.87
C LYS A 84 -5.74 -16.35 14.06
N ILE A 85 -5.78 -15.20 14.74
CA ILE A 85 -5.68 -13.89 14.08
C ILE A 85 -4.33 -13.76 13.40
N ALA A 86 -3.25 -14.11 14.08
CA ALA A 86 -1.90 -14.07 13.53
C ALA A 86 -1.74 -14.95 12.28
N ALA A 87 -2.37 -16.13 12.27
CA ALA A 87 -2.35 -17.02 11.11
C ALA A 87 -3.05 -16.40 9.88
N LEU A 88 -4.17 -15.70 10.08
CA LEU A 88 -4.85 -15.00 8.99
C LEU A 88 -3.98 -13.89 8.40
N TRP A 89 -3.34 -13.09 9.25
CA TRP A 89 -2.41 -12.05 8.80
C TRP A 89 -1.18 -12.64 8.12
N ALA A 90 -0.67 -13.77 8.61
CA ALA A 90 0.49 -14.43 8.00
C ALA A 90 0.18 -14.91 6.57
N ASN A 91 -0.99 -15.46 6.34
CA ASN A 91 -1.44 -15.85 5.00
C ASN A 91 -1.54 -14.65 4.05
N PHE A 92 -2.11 -13.55 4.54
CA PHE A 92 -2.17 -12.30 3.77
C PHE A 92 -0.76 -11.77 3.46
N ALA A 93 0.13 -11.77 4.45
CA ALA A 93 1.50 -11.29 4.30
C ALA A 93 2.28 -12.11 3.25
N GLU A 94 2.05 -13.42 3.19
CA GLU A 94 2.70 -14.26 2.18
C GLU A 94 2.31 -13.83 0.77
N ILE A 95 1.03 -13.57 0.52
CA ILE A 95 0.54 -13.12 -0.79
C ILE A 95 1.06 -11.71 -1.08
N ALA A 96 0.91 -10.80 -0.14
CA ALA A 96 1.29 -9.39 -0.29
C ALA A 96 2.79 -9.21 -0.53
N SER A 97 3.63 -9.93 0.20
CA SER A 97 5.09 -9.84 0.06
C SER A 97 5.60 -10.28 -1.30
N LYS A 98 4.86 -11.14 -1.98
CA LYS A 98 5.19 -11.58 -3.33
C LYS A 98 4.72 -10.60 -4.40
N LYS A 99 3.55 -9.99 -4.21
CA LYS A 99 2.90 -9.12 -5.21
C LYS A 99 3.28 -7.67 -5.10
N LEU A 100 3.41 -7.15 -3.90
CA LEU A 100 3.71 -5.75 -3.65
C LEU A 100 4.55 -5.62 -2.36
N PRO A 101 5.84 -5.98 -2.43
CA PRO A 101 6.70 -6.03 -1.25
C PRO A 101 6.98 -4.64 -0.69
N THR A 102 7.18 -4.60 0.63
CA THR A 102 7.71 -3.44 1.34
C THR A 102 9.24 -3.46 1.34
N THR A 103 9.85 -2.34 1.67
CA THR A 103 11.29 -2.24 1.85
C THR A 103 11.60 -1.58 3.19
N SER A 104 12.75 -1.89 3.77
CA SER A 104 13.21 -1.25 5.00
C SER A 104 14.02 0.01 4.69
N GLY A 105 13.93 1.00 5.58
CA GLY A 105 14.68 2.25 5.46
C GLY A 105 14.37 3.18 6.62
N PHE A 106 15.25 4.13 6.86
CA PHE A 106 15.22 4.97 8.06
C PHE A 106 13.92 5.81 8.17
N PHE A 107 13.46 6.38 7.06
CA PHE A 107 12.25 7.21 7.04
C PHE A 107 11.04 6.52 6.39
N PHE A 108 11.18 5.26 6.03
CA PHE A 108 10.05 4.50 5.52
C PHE A 108 9.11 4.17 6.67
N GLY A 109 7.85 4.00 6.41
CA GLY A 109 6.86 3.62 7.40
C GLY A 109 6.99 2.18 7.83
N TYR A 110 5.88 1.58 8.19
CA TYR A 110 5.85 0.18 8.61
C TYR A 110 6.16 -0.76 7.45
N THR A 111 6.93 -1.80 7.72
CA THR A 111 7.24 -2.86 6.76
C THR A 111 6.32 -4.07 6.90
N GLU A 112 5.50 -4.11 7.93
CA GLU A 112 4.58 -5.20 8.19
C GLU A 112 3.36 -5.15 7.27
N TYR A 113 2.85 -6.35 6.90
CA TYR A 113 1.69 -6.50 6.03
C TYR A 113 0.41 -6.64 6.86
N LYS A 114 0.04 -5.58 7.58
CA LYS A 114 -1.12 -5.53 8.48
C LYS A 114 -1.99 -4.30 8.17
N GLU A 115 -2.68 -3.76 9.18
CA GLU A 115 -3.66 -2.68 9.00
C GLU A 115 -3.11 -1.44 8.28
N TRP A 116 -1.88 -1.02 8.62
CA TRP A 116 -1.24 0.13 7.98
C TRP A 116 -0.96 -0.12 6.49
N TYR A 117 -0.52 -1.34 6.16
CA TYR A 117 -0.32 -1.74 4.77
C TYR A 117 -1.65 -1.73 3.99
N VAL A 118 -2.72 -2.23 4.59
CA VAL A 118 -4.06 -2.22 3.98
C VAL A 118 -4.56 -0.79 3.75
N ASN A 119 -4.33 0.12 4.70
CA ASN A 119 -4.64 1.53 4.54
C ASN A 119 -3.85 2.14 3.38
N ASP A 120 -2.58 1.79 3.25
CA ASP A 120 -1.74 2.23 2.13
C ASP A 120 -2.29 1.74 0.78
N LEU A 121 -2.76 0.50 0.71
CA LEU A 121 -3.39 -0.04 -0.51
C LEU A 121 -4.64 0.75 -0.90
N THR A 122 -5.46 1.11 0.06
CA THR A 122 -6.67 1.91 -0.17
C THR A 122 -6.30 3.29 -0.70
N GLU A 123 -5.30 3.93 -0.13
CA GLU A 123 -4.81 5.23 -0.58
C GLU A 123 -4.24 5.15 -1.99
N ILE A 124 -3.47 4.12 -2.29
CA ILE A 124 -2.92 3.86 -3.64
C ILE A 124 -4.05 3.78 -4.66
N VAL A 125 -5.08 2.99 -4.40
CA VAL A 125 -6.21 2.85 -5.30
C VAL A 125 -6.89 4.19 -5.52
N ASN A 126 -7.20 4.93 -4.45
CA ASN A 126 -7.91 6.20 -4.54
C ASN A 126 -7.12 7.25 -5.33
N VAL A 127 -5.84 7.42 -5.01
CA VAL A 127 -5.00 8.44 -5.66
C VAL A 127 -4.70 8.08 -7.10
N PHE A 128 -4.27 6.86 -7.37
CA PHE A 128 -3.85 6.46 -8.71
C PHE A 128 -5.03 6.25 -9.68
N GLU A 129 -6.20 5.84 -9.20
CA GLU A 129 -7.40 5.83 -10.04
C GLU A 129 -7.81 7.24 -10.46
N GLU A 130 -7.72 8.20 -9.55
CA GLU A 130 -7.98 9.61 -9.87
C GLU A 130 -6.98 10.12 -10.92
N ILE A 131 -5.71 9.78 -10.79
CA ILE A 131 -4.70 10.13 -11.79
C ILE A 131 -5.03 9.52 -13.15
N LEU A 132 -5.40 8.23 -13.19
CA LEU A 132 -5.78 7.57 -14.44
C LEU A 132 -6.99 8.21 -15.10
N ASN A 133 -7.97 8.66 -14.31
CA ASN A 133 -9.21 9.24 -14.80
C ASN A 133 -9.05 10.70 -15.25
N SER A 134 -8.11 11.43 -14.67
CA SER A 134 -7.96 12.88 -14.90
C SER A 134 -6.76 13.26 -15.77
N THR A 135 -5.91 12.32 -16.14
CA THR A 135 -4.68 12.59 -16.88
C THR A 135 -4.81 12.16 -18.33
N ASP A 136 -4.44 13.05 -19.24
CA ASP A 136 -4.25 12.72 -20.65
C ASP A 136 -2.78 12.35 -20.88
N PHE A 137 -2.50 11.06 -20.91
CA PHE A 137 -1.13 10.55 -21.03
C PHE A 137 -0.50 10.76 -22.41
N ASP A 138 -1.27 11.17 -23.40
CA ASP A 138 -0.75 11.56 -24.72
C ASP A 138 -0.11 12.95 -24.68
N ILE A 139 -0.51 13.77 -23.72
CA ILE A 139 -0.06 15.16 -23.57
C ILE A 139 0.84 15.31 -22.33
N ASP A 140 0.41 14.75 -21.20
CA ASP A 140 1.05 14.93 -19.90
C ASP A 140 1.84 13.71 -19.47
N GLN A 141 2.92 13.93 -18.75
CA GLN A 141 3.75 12.88 -18.16
C GLN A 141 3.68 12.94 -16.65
N ILE A 142 3.62 11.77 -16.02
CA ILE A 142 3.62 11.65 -14.56
C ILE A 142 5.04 11.35 -14.09
N PHE A 143 5.44 12.02 -13.02
CA PHE A 143 6.72 11.81 -12.35
C PHE A 143 6.50 11.52 -10.89
N MET A 144 7.30 10.65 -10.34
CA MET A 144 7.40 10.45 -8.90
C MET A 144 8.63 11.18 -8.37
N TYR A 145 8.43 11.98 -7.33
CA TYR A 145 9.50 12.60 -6.58
C TYR A 145 9.42 12.11 -5.13
N CYS A 146 10.47 11.52 -4.66
CA CYS A 146 10.52 10.94 -3.33
C CYS A 146 11.60 11.58 -2.49
N TRP A 147 11.26 11.86 -1.25
CA TRP A 147 12.16 12.43 -0.27
C TRP A 147 12.08 11.64 1.03
N TRP A 148 13.23 11.10 1.44
CA TRP A 148 13.31 10.35 2.70
C TRP A 148 14.61 10.63 3.45
#